data_f228d5086e5d934de2831c8d927779e9
#
_entry.id   f228d5086e5d934de2831c8d927779e9
#
_cell.length_a   1.000
_cell.length_b   1.000
_cell.length_c   1.000
_cell.angle_alpha   90.00
_cell.angle_beta   90.00
_cell.angle_gamma   90.00
#
_symmetry.space_group_name_H-M   'P 1'
#
loop_
_entity.id
_entity.type
_entity.pdbx_description
1 polymer ?
#
loop_
_entity_poly.entity_id
_entity_poly.type
_entity_poly.pdbx_seq_one_letter_code
_entity_poly.pdbx_strand_id
1 'polypeptide(L)'
;MDSHRAWTEINLDALEHNLAVIAGRTGDRTRTMLVVKADAYGHGSVAITHHARHCGVRAFGVGTSSEALELRQGGVRSRILVLGTIVDDEAAAALRNDVEIALHSSDRRRFLQELASRQGLIARVHLKVDTGLGRLGVMPHKALELLEEIAQSSHLELAGVMTHMAAPDGALSEHTHEQLALFDEILAQARERKLLRGWIHAANSACIFTGAPLYDCVRPGISAYGVLPGALPGASELEPVMSLHSQVVFLKDVPKGSRIGYGGTWTAPQTTRIATIPCGYNDGVAWRLSNKGEVLVRGARARIVGRVSMDYTCIDVGGIPGVSVGDRVTLVGAQGEQRITLEEVALKADTIAYEISCSIGKRVERIYIGGEGVDAGRSELEPARVHPAARRSEARPAAPRASARDDSAASVDA
;
A
#
# COMPACT_ATOMS: atom_id res chain seq x y z
N MET A 1 25.47 -4.23 16.62
CA MET A 1 24.33 -4.55 15.72
C MET A 1 23.09 -4.24 16.51
N ASP A 2 22.29 -3.31 16.05
CA ASP A 2 21.04 -2.98 16.71
C ASP A 2 20.12 -4.19 16.67
N SER A 3 19.61 -4.59 17.83
CA SER A 3 18.83 -5.82 18.01
C SER A 3 17.37 -5.54 17.67
N HIS A 4 16.97 -5.72 16.40
CA HIS A 4 15.58 -5.57 15.98
C HIS A 4 14.79 -6.85 16.25
N ARG A 5 13.54 -6.71 16.71
CA ARG A 5 12.61 -7.85 16.86
C ARG A 5 12.23 -8.45 15.50
N ALA A 6 11.77 -7.59 14.62
CA ALA A 6 11.46 -7.86 13.24
C ALA A 6 11.77 -6.60 12.42
N TRP A 7 12.27 -6.78 11.21
CA TRP A 7 12.59 -5.67 10.29
C TRP A 7 12.41 -6.12 8.86
N THR A 8 12.18 -5.14 7.99
CA THR A 8 12.29 -5.33 6.54
C THR A 8 13.56 -4.67 6.03
N GLU A 9 14.22 -5.31 5.08
CA GLU A 9 15.24 -4.68 4.26
C GLU A 9 14.60 -4.31 2.93
N ILE A 10 14.65 -3.02 2.57
CA ILE A 10 14.10 -2.45 1.34
C ILE A 10 15.27 -2.11 0.43
N ASN A 11 15.44 -2.90 -0.62
CA ASN A 11 16.54 -2.75 -1.57
C ASN A 11 16.19 -1.71 -2.64
N LEU A 12 16.81 -0.54 -2.54
CA LEU A 12 16.59 0.58 -3.46
C LEU A 12 17.21 0.33 -4.84
N ASP A 13 18.30 -0.44 -4.92
CA ASP A 13 18.90 -0.82 -6.22
C ASP A 13 17.96 -1.74 -7.00
N ALA A 14 17.31 -2.68 -6.31
CA ALA A 14 16.27 -3.51 -6.92
C ALA A 14 15.07 -2.70 -7.41
N LEU A 15 14.67 -1.65 -6.66
CA LEU A 15 13.62 -0.73 -7.11
C LEU A 15 14.06 0.02 -8.38
N GLU A 16 15.29 0.55 -8.41
CA GLU A 16 15.85 1.21 -9.58
C GLU A 16 15.91 0.27 -10.79
N HIS A 17 16.40 -0.96 -10.60
CA HIS A 17 16.41 -1.99 -11.62
C HIS A 17 15.00 -2.24 -12.19
N ASN A 18 14.01 -2.45 -11.33
CA ASN A 18 12.63 -2.70 -11.75
C ASN A 18 12.03 -1.50 -12.50
N LEU A 19 12.33 -0.28 -12.07
CA LEU A 19 11.92 0.93 -12.78
C LEU A 19 12.60 1.03 -14.15
N ALA A 20 13.85 0.58 -14.29
CA ALA A 20 14.54 0.51 -15.58
C ALA A 20 13.91 -0.53 -16.51
N VAL A 21 13.56 -1.72 -16.01
CA VAL A 21 12.84 -2.76 -16.77
C VAL A 21 11.48 -2.20 -17.26
N ILE A 22 10.73 -1.56 -16.39
CA ILE A 22 9.45 -0.91 -16.75
C ILE A 22 9.67 0.17 -17.82
N ALA A 23 10.67 1.03 -17.65
CA ALA A 23 11.00 2.08 -18.62
C ALA A 23 11.39 1.52 -19.98
N GLY A 24 12.15 0.42 -20.02
CA GLY A 24 12.48 -0.29 -21.25
C GLY A 24 11.25 -0.77 -22.02
N ARG A 25 10.17 -1.16 -21.32
CA ARG A 25 8.90 -1.59 -21.91
C ARG A 25 8.01 -0.43 -22.32
N THR A 26 8.10 0.70 -21.64
CA THR A 26 7.29 1.89 -21.92
C THR A 26 8.00 2.91 -22.84
N GLY A 27 9.31 2.76 -23.03
CA GLY A 27 10.14 3.64 -23.84
C GLY A 27 10.46 5.00 -23.21
N ASP A 28 9.88 5.34 -22.06
CA ASP A 28 10.10 6.62 -21.36
C ASP A 28 9.73 6.54 -19.87
N ARG A 29 10.69 6.83 -19.01
CA ARG A 29 10.46 6.87 -17.55
C ARG A 29 9.54 8.01 -17.13
N THR A 30 9.46 9.09 -17.90
CA THR A 30 8.60 10.23 -17.59
C THR A 30 7.12 9.89 -17.72
N ARG A 31 6.79 8.84 -18.47
CA ARG A 31 5.44 8.29 -18.62
C ARG A 31 5.03 7.36 -17.49
N THR A 32 5.84 7.22 -16.47
CA THR A 32 5.52 6.37 -15.32
C THR A 32 4.88 7.19 -14.20
N MET A 33 3.68 6.79 -13.79
CA MET A 33 3.06 7.18 -12.53
C MET A 33 3.23 6.01 -11.56
N LEU A 34 4.26 6.04 -10.71
CA LEU A 34 4.48 4.97 -9.73
C LEU A 34 3.37 4.97 -8.69
N VAL A 35 2.73 3.83 -8.47
CA VAL A 35 1.69 3.68 -7.47
C VAL A 35 2.32 3.36 -6.11
N VAL A 36 2.17 4.30 -5.17
CA VAL A 36 2.78 4.26 -3.83
C VAL A 36 1.73 4.23 -2.69
N LYS A 37 0.50 3.83 -3.00
CA LYS A 37 -0.57 3.65 -2.02
C LYS A 37 -0.24 2.55 -1.00
N ALA A 38 -0.94 2.52 0.12
CA ALA A 38 -0.74 1.57 1.22
C ALA A 38 0.73 1.54 1.67
N ASP A 39 1.28 2.74 1.95
CA ASP A 39 2.68 2.93 2.35
C ASP A 39 3.67 2.31 1.32
N ALA A 40 3.44 2.61 0.02
CA ALA A 40 4.18 1.99 -1.09
C ALA A 40 4.14 0.45 -1.02
N TYR A 41 2.94 -0.13 -0.85
CA TYR A 41 2.75 -1.57 -0.65
C TYR A 41 3.57 -2.13 0.53
N GLY A 42 3.65 -1.34 1.61
CA GLY A 42 4.39 -1.69 2.83
C GLY A 42 5.90 -1.37 2.80
N HIS A 43 6.41 -0.76 1.73
CA HIS A 43 7.84 -0.47 1.55
C HIS A 43 8.29 0.89 2.11
N GLY A 44 7.36 1.74 2.59
CA GLY A 44 7.65 3.10 3.05
C GLY A 44 7.50 4.15 1.95
N SER A 45 6.32 4.79 1.89
CA SER A 45 5.89 5.64 0.77
C SER A 45 6.82 6.83 0.51
N VAL A 46 7.28 7.51 1.54
CA VAL A 46 8.13 8.70 1.43
C VAL A 46 9.50 8.36 0.85
N ALA A 47 10.18 7.35 1.42
CA ALA A 47 11.51 6.94 0.98
C ALA A 47 11.49 6.38 -0.45
N ILE A 48 10.54 5.51 -0.76
CA ILE A 48 10.33 4.96 -2.11
C ILE A 48 10.08 6.09 -3.12
N THR A 49 9.25 7.07 -2.77
CA THR A 49 8.95 8.19 -3.65
C THR A 49 10.18 9.06 -3.92
N HIS A 50 10.99 9.35 -2.89
CA HIS A 50 12.23 10.11 -3.07
C HIS A 50 13.22 9.37 -3.98
N HIS A 51 13.44 8.07 -3.74
CA HIS A 51 14.33 7.27 -4.57
C HIS A 51 13.80 7.17 -6.03
N ALA A 52 12.53 6.88 -6.23
CA ALA A 52 11.92 6.83 -7.56
C ALA A 52 12.02 8.17 -8.31
N ARG A 53 11.93 9.31 -7.60
CA ARG A 53 12.19 10.64 -8.20
C ARG A 53 13.63 10.79 -8.67
N HIS A 54 14.59 10.28 -7.91
CA HIS A 54 15.99 10.23 -8.32
C HIS A 54 16.15 9.42 -9.61
N CYS A 55 15.49 8.28 -9.70
CA CYS A 55 15.42 7.44 -10.91
C CYS A 55 14.60 8.06 -12.07
N GLY A 56 14.12 9.29 -11.96
CA GLY A 56 13.44 10.00 -13.04
C GLY A 56 11.91 9.90 -13.05
N VAL A 57 11.26 9.25 -12.09
CA VAL A 57 9.80 9.24 -11.96
C VAL A 57 9.28 10.62 -11.55
N ARG A 58 8.22 11.11 -12.23
CA ARG A 58 7.69 12.47 -12.02
C ARG A 58 6.24 12.51 -11.57
N ALA A 59 5.57 11.35 -11.46
CA ALA A 59 4.19 11.27 -11.02
C ALA A 59 3.98 10.06 -10.09
N PHE A 60 3.08 10.22 -9.12
CA PHE A 60 2.79 9.21 -8.11
C PHE A 60 1.28 9.04 -7.95
N GLY A 61 0.85 7.78 -7.82
CA GLY A 61 -0.54 7.43 -7.57
C GLY A 61 -0.72 6.92 -6.14
N VAL A 62 -1.67 7.50 -5.42
CA VAL A 62 -2.03 7.11 -4.05
C VAL A 62 -3.47 6.66 -3.96
N GLY A 63 -3.86 6.00 -2.87
CA GLY A 63 -5.23 5.53 -2.66
C GLY A 63 -6.12 6.59 -2.00
N THR A 64 -5.54 7.38 -1.09
CA THR A 64 -6.26 8.35 -0.25
C THR A 64 -5.61 9.73 -0.26
N SER A 65 -6.35 10.74 0.17
CA SER A 65 -5.83 12.10 0.37
C SER A 65 -4.81 12.17 1.51
N SER A 66 -4.98 11.39 2.57
CA SER A 66 -4.02 11.32 3.67
C SER A 66 -2.65 10.84 3.22
N GLU A 67 -2.58 9.81 2.37
CA GLU A 67 -1.33 9.35 1.75
C GLU A 67 -0.69 10.45 0.87
N ALA A 68 -1.51 11.21 0.11
CA ALA A 68 -1.01 12.34 -0.67
C ALA A 68 -0.42 13.43 0.21
N LEU A 69 -1.07 13.76 1.31
CA LEU A 69 -0.60 14.77 2.26
C LEU A 69 0.66 14.33 2.99
N GLU A 70 0.79 13.05 3.33
CA GLU A 70 2.00 12.47 3.90
C GLU A 70 3.20 12.66 2.95
N LEU A 71 3.03 12.35 1.66
CA LEU A 71 4.07 12.61 0.66
C LEU A 71 4.42 14.10 0.55
N ARG A 72 3.43 15.00 0.61
CA ARG A 72 3.67 16.46 0.62
C ARG A 72 4.43 16.92 1.85
N GLN A 73 4.09 16.39 3.03
CA GLN A 73 4.81 16.64 4.29
C GLN A 73 6.25 16.10 4.21
N GLY A 74 6.44 14.94 3.58
CA GLY A 74 7.75 14.37 3.26
C GLY A 74 8.52 15.12 2.17
N GLY A 75 8.08 16.31 1.72
CA GLY A 75 8.82 17.16 0.76
C GLY A 75 8.65 16.78 -0.71
N VAL A 76 7.77 15.86 -1.06
CA VAL A 76 7.50 15.48 -2.45
C VAL A 76 6.73 16.60 -3.16
N ARG A 77 7.27 17.13 -4.27
CA ARG A 77 6.68 18.19 -5.08
C ARG A 77 6.22 17.73 -6.48
N SER A 78 6.43 16.47 -6.82
CA SER A 78 5.97 15.84 -8.06
C SER A 78 4.44 15.80 -8.13
N ARG A 79 3.90 15.46 -9.31
CA ARG A 79 2.47 15.19 -9.48
C ARG A 79 2.03 14.06 -8.55
N ILE A 80 0.92 14.24 -7.86
CA ILE A 80 0.31 13.20 -7.01
C ILE A 80 -1.16 13.11 -7.38
N LEU A 81 -1.61 11.92 -7.79
CA LEU A 81 -3.00 11.62 -8.11
C LEU A 81 -3.59 10.69 -7.06
N VAL A 82 -4.71 11.09 -6.46
CA VAL A 82 -5.57 10.17 -5.71
C VAL A 82 -6.38 9.33 -6.70
N LEU A 83 -6.02 8.05 -6.83
CA LEU A 83 -6.62 7.11 -7.79
C LEU A 83 -8.03 6.65 -7.40
N GLY A 84 -8.36 6.79 -6.12
CA GLY A 84 -9.66 6.47 -5.54
C GLY A 84 -10.62 7.65 -5.58
N THR A 85 -11.54 7.69 -4.60
CA THR A 85 -12.37 8.87 -4.34
C THR A 85 -11.84 9.61 -3.11
N ILE A 86 -12.14 10.90 -3.00
CA ILE A 86 -11.84 11.71 -1.83
C ILE A 86 -13.16 12.01 -1.11
N VAL A 87 -13.19 11.90 0.20
CA VAL A 87 -14.32 12.34 1.01
C VAL A 87 -14.34 13.89 1.12
N ASP A 88 -15.52 14.48 1.37
CA ASP A 88 -15.72 15.92 1.26
C ASP A 88 -14.82 16.72 2.20
N ASP A 89 -14.66 16.27 3.43
CA ASP A 89 -13.85 16.96 4.46
C ASP A 89 -12.35 17.00 4.11
N GLU A 90 -11.87 16.07 3.30
CA GLU A 90 -10.46 15.98 2.88
C GLU A 90 -10.16 16.79 1.61
N ALA A 91 -11.16 17.04 0.79
CA ALA A 91 -10.98 17.65 -0.54
C ALA A 91 -10.32 19.03 -0.46
N ALA A 92 -10.68 19.84 0.53
CA ALA A 92 -10.12 21.18 0.71
C ALA A 92 -8.60 21.16 0.98
N ALA A 93 -8.13 20.21 1.78
CA ALA A 93 -6.71 20.02 2.05
C ALA A 93 -5.96 19.48 0.81
N ALA A 94 -6.55 18.55 0.08
CA ALA A 94 -5.99 18.01 -1.15
C ALA A 94 -5.78 19.13 -2.19
N LEU A 95 -6.77 20.00 -2.43
CA LEU A 95 -6.66 21.09 -3.38
C LEU A 95 -5.57 22.09 -2.99
N ARG A 96 -5.50 22.52 -1.70
CA ARG A 96 -4.46 23.44 -1.24
C ARG A 96 -3.04 22.87 -1.35
N ASN A 97 -2.90 21.56 -1.39
CA ASN A 97 -1.62 20.88 -1.52
C ASN A 97 -1.34 20.39 -2.96
N ASP A 98 -2.06 20.94 -3.94
CA ASP A 98 -1.84 20.64 -5.36
C ASP A 98 -1.89 19.12 -5.66
N VAL A 99 -2.91 18.44 -5.12
CA VAL A 99 -3.17 17.02 -5.32
C VAL A 99 -4.21 16.86 -6.43
N GLU A 100 -3.91 16.05 -7.42
CA GLU A 100 -4.82 15.71 -8.51
C GLU A 100 -5.86 14.67 -8.04
N ILE A 101 -7.08 14.77 -8.54
CA ILE A 101 -8.22 14.01 -8.03
C ILE A 101 -8.89 13.22 -9.15
N ALA A 102 -9.16 11.93 -8.91
CA ALA A 102 -10.00 11.14 -9.82
C ALA A 102 -11.47 11.59 -9.69
N LEU A 103 -12.06 11.95 -10.81
CA LEU A 103 -13.44 12.40 -10.93
C LEU A 103 -14.29 11.32 -11.59
N HIS A 104 -15.46 11.01 -11.02
CA HIS A 104 -16.28 9.88 -11.45
C HIS A 104 -17.79 10.16 -11.50
N SER A 105 -18.25 11.41 -11.29
CA SER A 105 -19.66 11.78 -11.39
C SER A 105 -19.85 13.30 -11.53
N SER A 106 -20.99 13.73 -12.10
CA SER A 106 -21.36 15.14 -12.22
C SER A 106 -21.57 15.80 -10.85
N ASP A 107 -22.06 15.06 -9.84
CA ASP A 107 -22.18 15.57 -8.47
C ASP A 107 -20.80 15.93 -7.88
N ARG A 108 -19.83 15.04 -8.09
CA ARG A 108 -18.47 15.26 -7.64
C ARG A 108 -17.80 16.41 -8.38
N ARG A 109 -18.10 16.56 -9.66
CA ARG A 109 -17.64 17.70 -10.47
C ARG A 109 -18.19 19.01 -9.89
N ARG A 110 -19.51 19.09 -9.62
CA ARG A 110 -20.13 20.29 -9.02
C ARG A 110 -19.49 20.64 -7.70
N PHE A 111 -19.37 19.68 -6.80
CA PHE A 111 -18.73 19.84 -5.50
C PHE A 111 -17.30 20.40 -5.62
N LEU A 112 -16.45 19.80 -6.47
CA LEU A 112 -15.06 20.24 -6.64
C LEU A 112 -14.97 21.62 -7.30
N GLN A 113 -15.83 21.92 -8.27
CA GLN A 113 -15.94 23.25 -8.89
C GLN A 113 -16.25 24.32 -7.86
N GLU A 114 -17.26 24.10 -7.03
CA GLU A 114 -17.65 25.05 -5.97
C GLU A 114 -16.57 25.21 -4.90
N LEU A 115 -15.97 24.12 -4.47
CA LEU A 115 -14.91 24.13 -3.47
C LEU A 115 -13.68 24.88 -3.98
N ALA A 116 -13.24 24.59 -5.20
CA ALA A 116 -12.11 25.25 -5.84
C ALA A 116 -12.39 26.76 -6.02
N SER A 117 -13.59 27.11 -6.49
CA SER A 117 -14.04 28.50 -6.62
C SER A 117 -13.98 29.27 -5.29
N ARG A 118 -14.50 28.67 -4.21
CA ARG A 118 -14.45 29.29 -2.85
C ARG A 118 -13.04 29.49 -2.33
N GLN A 119 -12.08 28.67 -2.76
CA GLN A 119 -10.67 28.77 -2.35
C GLN A 119 -9.81 29.59 -3.33
N GLY A 120 -10.36 30.05 -4.46
CA GLY A 120 -9.60 30.73 -5.49
C GLY A 120 -8.57 29.85 -6.18
N LEU A 121 -8.83 28.54 -6.24
CA LEU A 121 -7.94 27.52 -6.80
C LEU A 121 -8.51 26.91 -8.09
N ILE A 122 -7.67 26.18 -8.79
CA ILE A 122 -8.05 25.28 -9.91
C ILE A 122 -7.85 23.84 -9.43
N ALA A 123 -8.93 23.04 -9.46
CA ALA A 123 -8.84 21.62 -9.16
C ALA A 123 -8.43 20.86 -10.41
N ARG A 124 -7.27 20.17 -10.38
CA ARG A 124 -6.83 19.29 -11.45
C ARG A 124 -7.46 17.92 -11.28
N VAL A 125 -8.22 17.50 -12.30
CA VAL A 125 -9.01 16.27 -12.22
C VAL A 125 -8.66 15.29 -13.34
N HIS A 126 -8.72 14.00 -13.03
CA HIS A 126 -8.67 12.93 -14.01
C HIS A 126 -10.04 12.30 -14.13
N LEU A 127 -10.67 12.39 -15.31
CA LEU A 127 -11.91 11.67 -15.52
C LEU A 127 -11.65 10.17 -15.47
N LYS A 128 -12.30 9.49 -14.53
CA LYS A 128 -12.24 8.04 -14.39
C LYS A 128 -13.49 7.42 -14.99
N VAL A 129 -13.28 6.57 -16.01
CA VAL A 129 -14.34 5.83 -16.69
C VAL A 129 -14.32 4.37 -16.20
N ASP A 130 -15.47 3.84 -15.83
CA ASP A 130 -15.61 2.41 -15.53
C ASP A 130 -15.95 1.65 -16.81
N THR A 131 -14.95 1.03 -17.42
CA THR A 131 -15.11 0.24 -18.64
C THR A 131 -15.35 -1.26 -18.36
N GLY A 132 -15.53 -1.64 -17.08
CA GLY A 132 -15.84 -3.03 -16.75
C GLY A 132 -15.23 -3.57 -15.46
N LEU A 133 -14.49 -2.74 -14.67
CA LEU A 133 -14.02 -3.15 -13.34
C LEU A 133 -15.17 -3.19 -12.31
N GLY A 134 -16.21 -2.37 -12.49
CA GLY A 134 -17.40 -2.36 -11.63
C GLY A 134 -17.16 -1.78 -10.23
N ARG A 135 -16.20 -0.86 -10.07
CA ARG A 135 -15.84 -0.34 -8.75
C ARG A 135 -16.00 1.17 -8.60
N LEU A 136 -15.32 1.94 -9.42
CA LEU A 136 -15.33 3.41 -9.42
C LEU A 136 -15.11 3.92 -10.85
N GLY A 137 -15.90 4.89 -11.26
CA GLY A 137 -15.81 5.51 -12.57
C GLY A 137 -17.20 5.97 -13.04
N VAL A 138 -17.22 6.96 -13.93
CA VAL A 138 -18.43 7.32 -14.65
C VAL A 138 -18.77 6.20 -15.62
N MET A 139 -20.07 5.92 -15.80
CA MET A 139 -20.51 4.97 -16.81
C MET A 139 -20.11 5.45 -18.22
N PRO A 140 -19.70 4.54 -19.14
CA PRO A 140 -19.20 4.87 -20.46
C PRO A 140 -20.08 5.85 -21.24
N HIS A 141 -21.39 5.63 -21.24
CA HIS A 141 -22.37 6.46 -21.96
C HIS A 141 -22.49 7.91 -21.40
N LYS A 142 -21.97 8.18 -20.20
CA LYS A 142 -21.93 9.51 -19.58
C LYS A 142 -20.57 10.18 -19.65
N ALA A 143 -19.54 9.49 -20.15
CA ALA A 143 -18.17 10.00 -20.12
C ALA A 143 -18.01 11.30 -20.93
N LEU A 144 -18.62 11.36 -22.12
CA LEU A 144 -18.53 12.55 -22.99
C LEU A 144 -19.26 13.76 -22.39
N GLU A 145 -20.44 13.57 -21.84
CA GLU A 145 -21.20 14.62 -21.14
C GLU A 145 -20.36 15.20 -20.00
N LEU A 146 -19.74 14.34 -19.18
CA LEU A 146 -18.93 14.81 -18.07
C LEU A 146 -17.63 15.51 -18.52
N LEU A 147 -17.04 15.09 -19.64
CA LEU A 147 -15.91 15.81 -20.27
C LEU A 147 -16.31 17.22 -20.73
N GLU A 148 -17.49 17.37 -21.35
CA GLU A 148 -18.04 18.66 -21.75
C GLU A 148 -18.29 19.56 -20.52
N GLU A 149 -18.89 19.01 -19.45
CA GLU A 149 -19.09 19.72 -18.21
C GLU A 149 -17.77 20.18 -17.57
N ILE A 150 -16.72 19.35 -17.59
CA ILE A 150 -15.39 19.74 -17.10
C ILE A 150 -14.81 20.87 -17.96
N ALA A 151 -14.91 20.76 -19.29
CA ALA A 151 -14.38 21.77 -20.21
C ALA A 151 -15.06 23.16 -20.06
N GLN A 152 -16.31 23.18 -19.59
CA GLN A 152 -17.08 24.40 -19.31
C GLN A 152 -16.84 24.93 -17.88
N SER A 153 -16.18 24.16 -17.01
CA SER A 153 -15.94 24.53 -15.62
C SER A 153 -14.80 25.53 -15.49
N SER A 154 -15.03 26.65 -14.80
CA SER A 154 -14.03 27.73 -14.66
C SER A 154 -12.93 27.42 -13.62
N HIS A 155 -13.17 26.50 -12.72
CA HIS A 155 -12.25 26.12 -11.61
C HIS A 155 -11.85 24.65 -11.64
N LEU A 156 -12.06 23.97 -12.78
CA LEU A 156 -11.55 22.62 -13.01
C LEU A 156 -10.62 22.61 -14.24
N GLU A 157 -9.56 21.81 -14.15
CA GLU A 157 -8.65 21.51 -15.24
C GLU A 157 -8.65 20.00 -15.47
N LEU A 158 -8.92 19.56 -16.71
CA LEU A 158 -8.77 18.14 -17.06
C LEU A 158 -7.29 17.81 -17.20
N ALA A 159 -6.72 17.13 -16.18
CA ALA A 159 -5.33 16.69 -16.14
C ALA A 159 -5.13 15.28 -16.75
N GLY A 160 -6.22 14.54 -16.96
CA GLY A 160 -6.17 13.25 -17.65
C GLY A 160 -7.51 12.55 -17.76
N VAL A 161 -7.52 11.45 -18.51
CA VAL A 161 -8.63 10.50 -18.63
C VAL A 161 -8.11 9.10 -18.37
N MET A 162 -8.79 8.34 -17.53
CA MET A 162 -8.32 7.02 -17.13
C MET A 162 -9.42 5.97 -17.01
N THR A 163 -9.01 4.72 -17.20
CA THR A 163 -9.76 3.53 -16.77
C THR A 163 -8.85 2.59 -15.99
N HIS A 164 -9.35 1.44 -15.56
CA HIS A 164 -8.58 0.43 -14.86
C HIS A 164 -9.00 -0.97 -15.28
N MET A 165 -8.03 -1.76 -15.70
CA MET A 165 -8.27 -3.13 -16.17
C MET A 165 -8.63 -4.06 -15.02
N ALA A 166 -9.63 -4.90 -15.24
CA ALA A 166 -10.16 -5.83 -14.25
C ALA A 166 -9.34 -7.12 -14.11
N ALA A 167 -8.68 -7.57 -15.20
CA ALA A 167 -7.87 -8.78 -15.16
C ALA A 167 -6.52 -8.53 -14.47
N PRO A 168 -6.28 -9.10 -13.29
CA PRO A 168 -5.04 -8.91 -12.55
C PRO A 168 -3.92 -9.84 -13.01
N ASP A 169 -4.26 -10.96 -13.62
CA ASP A 169 -3.39 -12.08 -13.99
C ASP A 169 -2.82 -11.99 -15.40
N GLY A 170 -3.07 -10.83 -16.05
CA GLY A 170 -2.30 -10.38 -17.21
C GLY A 170 -2.50 -11.10 -18.51
N ALA A 171 -3.39 -12.07 -18.60
CA ALA A 171 -3.86 -12.47 -19.91
C ALA A 171 -4.61 -11.29 -20.52
N LEU A 172 -4.33 -10.93 -21.78
CA LEU A 172 -5.24 -10.10 -22.57
C LEU A 172 -6.52 -10.92 -22.78
N SER A 173 -7.30 -11.06 -21.69
CA SER A 173 -8.57 -11.78 -21.71
C SER A 173 -9.55 -11.07 -22.62
N GLU A 174 -10.58 -11.77 -23.09
CA GLU A 174 -11.68 -11.17 -23.86
C GLU A 174 -12.22 -9.93 -23.13
N HIS A 175 -12.42 -10.02 -21.82
CA HIS A 175 -12.87 -8.90 -21.00
C HIS A 175 -11.88 -7.71 -21.01
N THR A 176 -10.58 -7.95 -21.05
CA THR A 176 -9.59 -6.87 -21.18
C THR A 176 -9.67 -6.18 -22.53
N HIS A 177 -9.87 -6.96 -23.62
CA HIS A 177 -10.07 -6.40 -24.94
C HIS A 177 -11.36 -5.57 -25.04
N GLU A 178 -12.47 -6.05 -24.46
CA GLU A 178 -13.73 -5.31 -24.38
C GLU A 178 -13.55 -3.98 -23.63
N GLN A 179 -12.86 -3.99 -22.48
CA GLN A 179 -12.59 -2.77 -21.71
C GLN A 179 -11.77 -1.76 -22.51
N LEU A 180 -10.73 -2.23 -23.21
CA LEU A 180 -9.87 -1.37 -24.04
C LEU A 180 -10.64 -0.82 -25.24
N ALA A 181 -11.39 -1.65 -25.96
CA ALA A 181 -12.20 -1.22 -27.11
C ALA A 181 -13.20 -0.13 -26.72
N LEU A 182 -13.89 -0.32 -25.60
CA LEU A 182 -14.84 0.66 -25.06
C LEU A 182 -14.14 1.97 -24.66
N PHE A 183 -12.94 1.88 -24.05
CA PHE A 183 -12.16 3.06 -23.69
C PHE A 183 -11.70 3.82 -24.95
N ASP A 184 -11.20 3.11 -25.96
CA ASP A 184 -10.76 3.70 -27.23
C ASP A 184 -11.89 4.37 -27.99
N GLU A 185 -13.10 3.81 -27.97
CA GLU A 185 -14.29 4.43 -28.58
C GLU A 185 -14.58 5.78 -27.90
N ILE A 186 -14.59 5.84 -26.56
CA ILE A 186 -14.82 7.09 -25.82
C ILE A 186 -13.72 8.11 -26.16
N LEU A 187 -12.45 7.68 -26.20
CA LEU A 187 -11.34 8.55 -26.54
C LEU A 187 -11.43 9.09 -27.97
N ALA A 188 -11.85 8.28 -28.93
CA ALA A 188 -12.05 8.72 -30.33
C ALA A 188 -13.10 9.83 -30.40
N GLN A 189 -14.29 9.61 -29.83
CA GLN A 189 -15.35 10.61 -29.81
C GLN A 189 -14.95 11.88 -29.05
N ALA A 190 -14.20 11.74 -27.93
CA ALA A 190 -13.70 12.89 -27.18
C ALA A 190 -12.64 13.69 -27.95
N ARG A 191 -11.81 13.04 -28.81
CA ARG A 191 -10.86 13.72 -29.71
C ARG A 191 -11.58 14.53 -30.79
N GLU A 192 -12.60 13.95 -31.42
CA GLU A 192 -13.41 14.63 -32.43
C GLU A 192 -14.05 15.90 -31.85
N ARG A 193 -14.53 15.86 -30.63
CA ARG A 193 -15.10 17.01 -29.90
C ARG A 193 -14.06 17.94 -29.30
N LYS A 194 -12.75 17.64 -29.44
CA LYS A 194 -11.62 18.42 -28.89
C LYS A 194 -11.67 18.57 -27.36
N LEU A 195 -12.19 17.56 -26.64
CA LEU A 195 -12.37 17.56 -25.20
C LEU A 195 -11.14 17.01 -24.45
N LEU A 196 -10.28 16.22 -25.10
CA LEU A 196 -9.15 15.59 -24.43
C LEU A 196 -8.06 16.62 -24.08
N ARG A 197 -7.63 16.55 -22.84
CA ARG A 197 -6.48 17.26 -22.27
C ARG A 197 -5.77 16.33 -21.28
N GLY A 198 -4.48 16.63 -21.00
CA GLY A 198 -3.70 15.87 -20.04
C GLY A 198 -3.37 14.44 -20.48
N TRP A 199 -3.17 13.54 -19.55
CA TRP A 199 -2.71 12.18 -19.79
C TRP A 199 -3.85 11.18 -19.97
N ILE A 200 -3.72 10.33 -20.95
CA ILE A 200 -4.57 9.14 -21.10
C ILE A 200 -3.84 7.96 -20.46
N HIS A 201 -4.47 7.25 -19.54
CA HIS A 201 -3.84 6.15 -18.84
C HIS A 201 -4.80 5.02 -18.44
N ALA A 202 -4.45 3.78 -18.79
CA ALA A 202 -5.21 2.57 -18.47
C ALA A 202 -4.31 1.48 -17.85
N ALA A 203 -3.07 1.35 -18.34
CA ALA A 203 -2.18 0.25 -18.05
C ALA A 203 -1.75 0.20 -16.57
N ASN A 204 -2.03 -0.92 -15.91
CA ASN A 204 -1.50 -1.31 -14.59
C ASN A 204 -0.24 -2.18 -14.75
N SER A 205 0.28 -2.76 -13.66
CA SER A 205 1.44 -3.65 -13.70
C SER A 205 1.30 -4.80 -14.69
N ALA A 206 0.15 -5.46 -14.74
CA ALA A 206 -0.08 -6.56 -15.66
C ALA A 206 -0.04 -6.11 -17.13
N CYS A 207 -0.73 -5.02 -17.46
CA CYS A 207 -0.78 -4.48 -18.81
C CYS A 207 0.59 -4.12 -19.38
N ILE A 208 1.53 -3.64 -18.54
CA ILE A 208 2.89 -3.29 -18.95
C ILE A 208 3.64 -4.53 -19.49
N PHE A 209 3.33 -5.72 -18.97
CA PHE A 209 4.01 -6.97 -19.30
C PHE A 209 3.26 -7.86 -20.31
N THR A 210 2.06 -7.45 -20.76
CA THR A 210 1.22 -8.25 -21.67
C THR A 210 1.09 -7.68 -23.07
N GLY A 211 1.72 -6.52 -23.36
CA GLY A 211 1.60 -5.86 -24.65
C GLY A 211 0.28 -5.09 -24.86
N ALA A 212 -0.46 -4.82 -23.77
CA ALA A 212 -1.63 -3.94 -23.84
C ALA A 212 -1.24 -2.51 -24.24
N PRO A 213 -2.19 -1.69 -24.78
CA PRO A 213 -1.95 -0.29 -25.05
C PRO A 213 -1.50 0.48 -23.80
N LEU A 214 -0.39 1.20 -23.89
CA LEU A 214 0.20 1.92 -22.77
C LEU A 214 -0.31 3.35 -22.64
N TYR A 215 -0.87 3.90 -23.72
CA TYR A 215 -1.31 5.30 -23.86
C TYR A 215 -0.20 6.31 -23.47
N ASP A 216 -0.56 7.42 -22.78
CA ASP A 216 0.41 8.46 -22.43
C ASP A 216 1.15 8.16 -21.14
N CYS A 217 0.56 7.31 -20.27
CA CYS A 217 1.11 7.06 -18.93
C CYS A 217 0.72 5.67 -18.43
N VAL A 218 1.69 4.97 -17.84
CA VAL A 218 1.48 3.68 -17.17
C VAL A 218 1.47 3.86 -15.64
N ARG A 219 0.81 2.93 -14.95
CA ARG A 219 0.67 2.95 -13.49
C ARG A 219 1.21 1.65 -12.87
N PRO A 220 2.54 1.43 -12.90
CA PRO A 220 3.12 0.31 -12.19
C PRO A 220 2.87 0.46 -10.69
N GLY A 221 2.44 -0.62 -10.07
CA GLY A 221 2.39 -0.79 -8.63
C GLY A 221 3.30 -1.96 -8.26
N ILE A 222 2.73 -3.14 -8.09
CA ILE A 222 3.42 -4.31 -7.58
C ILE A 222 4.63 -4.72 -8.43
N SER A 223 4.63 -4.46 -9.73
CA SER A 223 5.78 -4.75 -10.60
C SER A 223 7.02 -3.93 -10.25
N ALA A 224 6.85 -2.68 -9.82
CA ALA A 224 7.99 -1.88 -9.35
C ALA A 224 8.60 -2.46 -8.07
N TYR A 225 7.84 -3.21 -7.29
CA TYR A 225 8.31 -3.87 -6.07
C TYR A 225 8.79 -5.32 -6.29
N GLY A 226 8.94 -5.72 -7.55
CA GLY A 226 9.57 -6.99 -7.92
C GLY A 226 8.62 -8.19 -7.95
N VAL A 227 7.31 -7.95 -8.07
CA VAL A 227 6.28 -8.99 -8.11
C VAL A 227 5.38 -8.79 -9.32
N LEU A 228 5.04 -9.85 -10.03
CA LEU A 228 4.00 -9.84 -11.06
C LEU A 228 2.81 -10.71 -10.64
N PRO A 229 1.58 -10.28 -10.91
CA PRO A 229 0.42 -11.12 -10.68
C PRO A 229 0.40 -12.27 -11.71
N GLY A 230 0.24 -13.51 -11.22
CA GLY A 230 0.18 -14.70 -12.09
C GLY A 230 1.51 -15.02 -12.79
N ALA A 231 1.44 -15.91 -13.78
CA ALA A 231 2.60 -16.36 -14.56
C ALA A 231 2.82 -15.49 -15.81
N LEU A 232 3.06 -14.19 -15.60
CA LEU A 232 3.28 -13.24 -16.69
C LEU A 232 4.70 -13.35 -17.27
N PRO A 233 4.87 -13.10 -18.59
CA PRO A 233 6.19 -12.96 -19.21
C PRO A 233 6.97 -11.83 -18.55
N GLY A 234 8.26 -12.06 -18.27
CA GLY A 234 9.15 -11.03 -17.68
C GLY A 234 9.16 -10.99 -16.16
N ALA A 235 8.49 -11.92 -15.46
CA ALA A 235 8.56 -12.01 -14.01
C ALA A 235 10.02 -12.24 -13.53
N SER A 236 10.81 -13.00 -14.28
CA SER A 236 12.23 -13.25 -13.97
C SER A 236 13.15 -12.06 -14.22
N GLU A 237 12.66 -11.00 -14.85
CA GLU A 237 13.42 -9.76 -15.08
C GLU A 237 13.32 -8.81 -13.88
N LEU A 238 12.39 -9.05 -12.95
CA LEU A 238 12.16 -8.20 -11.80
C LEU A 238 12.85 -8.76 -10.56
N GLU A 239 13.36 -7.86 -9.74
CA GLU A 239 14.04 -8.16 -8.49
C GLU A 239 13.14 -7.82 -7.29
N PRO A 240 12.98 -8.74 -6.31
CA PRO A 240 12.24 -8.44 -5.08
C PRO A 240 12.87 -7.28 -4.32
N VAL A 241 12.07 -6.26 -4.02
CA VAL A 241 12.53 -5.06 -3.30
C VAL A 241 12.52 -5.28 -1.79
N MET A 242 11.60 -6.09 -1.27
CA MET A 242 11.42 -6.29 0.17
C MET A 242 11.89 -7.68 0.61
N SER A 243 12.58 -7.72 1.76
CA SER A 243 12.72 -8.93 2.56
C SER A 243 12.24 -8.69 3.99
N LEU A 244 11.71 -9.72 4.66
CA LEU A 244 11.22 -9.67 6.04
C LEU A 244 12.04 -10.61 6.92
N HIS A 245 12.56 -10.08 8.00
CA HIS A 245 13.46 -10.78 8.91
C HIS A 245 13.00 -10.66 10.36
N SER A 246 13.47 -11.62 11.15
CA SER A 246 13.38 -11.64 12.60
C SER A 246 14.61 -12.37 13.15
N GLN A 247 14.58 -12.74 14.44
CA GLN A 247 15.66 -13.51 15.08
C GLN A 247 15.09 -14.54 16.05
N VAL A 248 15.86 -15.57 16.33
CA VAL A 248 15.52 -16.53 17.40
C VAL A 248 15.69 -15.85 18.75
N VAL A 249 14.64 -15.82 19.57
CA VAL A 249 14.72 -15.25 20.93
C VAL A 249 14.66 -16.31 22.04
N PHE A 250 14.18 -17.50 21.71
CA PHE A 250 14.08 -18.59 22.68
C PHE A 250 14.17 -19.95 21.99
N LEU A 251 14.82 -20.91 22.66
CA LEU A 251 14.95 -22.29 22.20
C LEU A 251 14.55 -23.24 23.32
N LYS A 252 13.86 -24.33 22.98
CA LYS A 252 13.56 -25.42 23.88
C LYS A 252 13.54 -26.76 23.16
N ASP A 253 14.06 -27.78 23.80
CA ASP A 253 13.86 -29.18 23.36
C ASP A 253 12.53 -29.68 23.90
N VAL A 254 11.74 -30.34 23.07
CA VAL A 254 10.43 -30.89 23.40
C VAL A 254 10.39 -32.38 23.09
N PRO A 255 9.89 -33.24 24.00
CA PRO A 255 9.76 -34.67 23.73
C PRO A 255 8.63 -34.92 22.70
N LYS A 256 8.67 -36.11 22.10
CA LYS A 256 7.58 -36.62 21.26
C LYS A 256 6.24 -36.50 21.98
N GLY A 257 5.21 -36.04 21.29
CA GLY A 257 3.86 -35.87 21.84
C GLY A 257 3.60 -34.49 22.44
N SER A 258 4.61 -33.61 22.59
CA SER A 258 4.43 -32.24 23.04
C SER A 258 3.56 -31.44 22.08
N ARG A 259 2.61 -30.66 22.65
CA ARG A 259 1.74 -29.77 21.86
C ARG A 259 2.29 -28.35 21.87
N ILE A 260 2.23 -27.67 20.72
CA ILE A 260 2.77 -26.32 20.53
C ILE A 260 1.67 -25.33 20.15
N GLY A 261 1.72 -24.14 20.76
CA GLY A 261 0.88 -22.98 20.48
C GLY A 261 -0.56 -23.10 20.96
N TYR A 262 -1.36 -22.07 20.65
CA TYR A 262 -2.77 -22.03 21.04
C TYR A 262 -3.57 -23.19 20.45
N GLY A 263 -4.33 -23.86 21.32
CA GLY A 263 -5.13 -25.02 20.97
C GLY A 263 -4.33 -26.28 20.69
N GLY A 264 -2.99 -26.26 20.87
CA GLY A 264 -2.13 -27.43 20.68
C GLY A 264 -2.29 -28.08 19.30
N THR A 265 -2.46 -27.28 18.27
CA THR A 265 -2.81 -27.74 16.90
C THR A 265 -1.68 -28.47 16.18
N TRP A 266 -0.47 -28.42 16.73
CA TRP A 266 0.67 -29.21 16.27
C TRP A 266 1.19 -30.06 17.44
N THR A 267 1.47 -31.31 17.14
CA THR A 267 2.05 -32.25 18.09
C THR A 267 3.41 -32.73 17.57
N ALA A 268 4.45 -32.67 18.41
CA ALA A 268 5.78 -33.10 18.05
C ALA A 268 5.80 -34.61 17.68
N PRO A 269 6.13 -34.97 16.43
CA PRO A 269 6.13 -36.38 15.98
C PRO A 269 7.29 -37.17 16.56
N GLN A 270 8.35 -36.49 17.00
CA GLN A 270 9.55 -37.00 17.64
C GLN A 270 10.09 -35.96 18.61
N THR A 271 11.10 -36.30 19.40
CA THR A 271 11.86 -35.28 20.15
C THR A 271 12.49 -34.30 19.17
N THR A 272 12.23 -33.00 19.38
CA THR A 272 12.70 -31.95 18.48
C THR A 272 13.00 -30.67 19.22
N ARG A 273 13.68 -29.72 18.54
CA ARG A 273 13.97 -28.38 19.07
C ARG A 273 13.05 -27.35 18.42
N ILE A 274 12.38 -26.57 19.28
CA ILE A 274 11.50 -25.49 18.87
C ILE A 274 12.18 -24.16 19.15
N ALA A 275 12.25 -23.31 18.12
CA ALA A 275 12.63 -21.90 18.26
C ALA A 275 11.39 -21.01 18.29
N THR A 276 11.46 -19.94 19.07
CA THR A 276 10.46 -18.86 19.08
C THR A 276 11.09 -17.63 18.49
N ILE A 277 10.36 -17.00 17.54
CA ILE A 277 10.72 -15.72 16.93
C ILE A 277 9.71 -14.65 17.37
N PRO A 278 10.15 -13.39 17.66
CA PRO A 278 9.30 -12.31 18.13
C PRO A 278 8.64 -11.57 16.95
N CYS A 279 7.99 -12.33 16.07
CA CYS A 279 7.29 -11.87 14.90
C CYS A 279 5.99 -12.66 14.76
N GLY A 280 4.85 -11.99 14.77
CA GLY A 280 3.53 -12.60 14.73
C GLY A 280 2.60 -11.90 13.72
N TYR A 281 1.27 -12.11 13.85
CA TYR A 281 0.35 -11.57 12.86
C TYR A 281 0.24 -10.03 12.92
N ASN A 282 0.61 -9.38 14.01
CA ASN A 282 0.69 -7.92 14.08
C ASN A 282 1.94 -7.35 13.38
N ASP A 283 2.87 -8.22 13.00
CA ASP A 283 4.10 -7.88 12.28
C ASP A 283 4.04 -8.25 10.79
N GLY A 284 2.96 -8.89 10.34
CA GLY A 284 2.78 -9.31 8.95
C GLY A 284 2.88 -10.83 8.72
N VAL A 285 3.06 -11.65 9.77
CA VAL A 285 3.01 -13.11 9.63
C VAL A 285 1.57 -13.56 9.60
N ALA A 286 1.02 -13.83 8.43
CA ALA A 286 -0.38 -14.20 8.30
C ALA A 286 -0.75 -15.38 9.23
N TRP A 287 -1.86 -15.27 9.97
CA TRP A 287 -2.34 -16.33 10.86
C TRP A 287 -2.59 -17.66 10.13
N ARG A 288 -2.96 -17.59 8.84
CA ARG A 288 -3.18 -18.76 7.97
C ARG A 288 -1.92 -19.56 7.67
N LEU A 289 -0.71 -19.03 7.98
CA LEU A 289 0.55 -19.76 7.89
C LEU A 289 0.74 -20.77 9.04
N SER A 290 -0.14 -20.78 10.04
CA SER A 290 -0.15 -21.74 11.16
C SER A 290 -0.09 -23.18 10.62
N ASN A 291 0.95 -23.92 11.01
CA ASN A 291 1.25 -25.29 10.58
C ASN A 291 1.50 -25.48 9.05
N LYS A 292 1.56 -24.42 8.26
CA LYS A 292 1.74 -24.47 6.81
C LYS A 292 2.96 -23.69 6.32
N GLY A 293 3.26 -22.57 7.00
CA GLY A 293 4.35 -21.68 6.62
C GLY A 293 5.73 -22.29 6.85
N GLU A 294 6.70 -21.68 6.22
CA GLU A 294 8.11 -21.96 6.42
C GLU A 294 8.89 -20.65 6.54
N VAL A 295 10.04 -20.72 7.17
CA VAL A 295 11.02 -19.63 7.30
C VAL A 295 12.41 -20.19 7.01
N LEU A 296 13.40 -19.32 6.80
CA LEU A 296 14.80 -19.73 6.67
C LEU A 296 15.56 -19.43 7.94
N VAL A 297 16.33 -20.41 8.41
CA VAL A 297 17.28 -20.27 9.52
C VAL A 297 18.59 -20.94 9.09
N ARG A 298 19.73 -20.24 9.21
CA ARG A 298 21.05 -20.74 8.81
C ARG A 298 21.09 -21.36 7.40
N GLY A 299 20.31 -20.77 6.47
CA GLY A 299 20.24 -21.25 5.07
C GLY A 299 19.35 -22.48 4.86
N ALA A 300 18.63 -22.94 5.89
CA ALA A 300 17.73 -24.10 5.79
C ALA A 300 16.29 -23.73 6.09
N ARG A 301 15.33 -24.46 5.49
CA ARG A 301 13.89 -24.26 5.75
C ARG A 301 13.47 -24.88 7.09
N ALA A 302 12.79 -24.09 7.91
CA ALA A 302 12.16 -24.49 9.14
C ALA A 302 10.65 -24.28 9.07
N ARG A 303 9.85 -25.28 9.51
CA ARG A 303 8.39 -25.20 9.47
C ARG A 303 7.85 -24.33 10.62
N ILE A 304 6.84 -23.52 10.32
CA ILE A 304 6.01 -22.90 11.35
C ILE A 304 5.14 -23.99 11.99
N VAL A 305 5.22 -24.12 13.31
CA VAL A 305 4.52 -25.14 14.08
C VAL A 305 3.63 -24.54 15.16
N GLY A 306 2.40 -25.03 15.25
CA GLY A 306 1.35 -24.45 16.06
C GLY A 306 0.75 -23.20 15.42
N ARG A 307 -0.15 -22.52 16.14
CA ARG A 307 -0.79 -21.28 15.66
C ARG A 307 0.15 -20.09 15.79
N VAL A 308 0.22 -19.28 14.74
CA VAL A 308 0.84 -17.95 14.80
C VAL A 308 0.07 -17.11 15.82
N SER A 309 0.77 -16.47 16.74
CA SER A 309 0.18 -15.57 17.73
C SER A 309 0.37 -14.09 17.31
N MET A 310 -0.14 -13.17 18.13
CA MET A 310 -0.03 -11.73 17.85
C MET A 310 1.43 -11.28 17.69
N ASP A 311 2.30 -11.76 18.60
CA ASP A 311 3.66 -11.24 18.77
C ASP A 311 4.74 -12.28 18.50
N TYR A 312 4.38 -13.58 18.38
CA TYR A 312 5.35 -14.67 18.30
C TYR A 312 4.90 -15.75 17.32
N THR A 313 5.91 -16.39 16.72
CA THR A 313 5.76 -17.59 15.90
C THR A 313 6.74 -18.66 16.39
N CYS A 314 6.28 -19.92 16.50
CA CYS A 314 7.12 -21.05 16.80
C CYS A 314 7.52 -21.76 15.50
N ILE A 315 8.78 -22.17 15.41
CA ILE A 315 9.34 -22.91 14.27
C ILE A 315 10.07 -24.16 14.76
N ASP A 316 9.98 -25.24 13.97
CA ASP A 316 10.71 -26.49 14.25
C ASP A 316 12.10 -26.42 13.61
N VAL A 317 13.12 -26.38 14.45
CA VAL A 317 14.53 -26.30 14.07
C VAL A 317 15.31 -27.57 14.41
N GLY A 318 14.63 -28.65 14.79
CA GLY A 318 15.28 -29.89 15.21
C GLY A 318 16.15 -30.54 14.14
N GLY A 319 15.85 -30.31 12.86
CA GLY A 319 16.65 -30.75 11.72
C GLY A 319 17.78 -29.81 11.30
N ILE A 320 17.96 -28.66 11.98
CA ILE A 320 18.95 -27.63 11.59
C ILE A 320 20.04 -27.55 12.68
N PRO A 321 21.27 -27.99 12.41
CA PRO A 321 22.31 -28.01 13.41
C PRO A 321 22.77 -26.61 13.81
N GLY A 322 23.09 -26.43 15.09
CA GLY A 322 23.76 -25.26 15.64
C GLY A 322 22.88 -24.00 15.75
N VAL A 323 21.55 -24.12 15.64
CA VAL A 323 20.65 -22.97 15.83
C VAL A 323 20.77 -22.44 17.26
N SER A 324 20.94 -21.13 17.38
CA SER A 324 21.18 -20.40 18.61
C SER A 324 20.25 -19.18 18.75
N VAL A 325 20.05 -18.70 19.99
CA VAL A 325 19.41 -17.40 20.22
C VAL A 325 20.22 -16.31 19.55
N GLY A 326 19.56 -15.38 18.85
CA GLY A 326 20.17 -14.34 18.03
C GLY A 326 20.35 -14.72 16.55
N ASP A 327 20.16 -15.99 16.17
CA ASP A 327 20.21 -16.37 14.76
C ASP A 327 19.12 -15.65 13.95
N ARG A 328 19.51 -15.08 12.80
CA ARG A 328 18.59 -14.43 11.87
C ARG A 328 17.62 -15.45 11.28
N VAL A 329 16.36 -15.09 11.28
CA VAL A 329 15.26 -15.83 10.65
C VAL A 329 14.72 -15.00 9.51
N THR A 330 14.66 -15.57 8.30
CA THR A 330 14.11 -14.90 7.12
C THR A 330 12.74 -15.48 6.81
N LEU A 331 11.72 -14.61 6.86
CA LEU A 331 10.33 -14.97 6.58
C LEU A 331 9.98 -14.76 5.10
N VAL A 332 10.53 -13.69 4.51
CA VAL A 332 10.52 -13.39 3.08
C VAL A 332 11.92 -12.97 2.69
N GLY A 333 12.42 -13.44 1.57
CA GLY A 333 13.76 -13.11 1.08
C GLY A 333 14.67 -14.32 0.97
N ALA A 334 15.98 -14.09 0.86
CA ALA A 334 16.99 -15.12 0.67
C ALA A 334 17.86 -15.30 1.92
N GLN A 335 18.36 -16.52 2.12
CA GLN A 335 19.38 -16.84 3.11
C GLN A 335 20.23 -18.01 2.58
N GLY A 336 21.47 -17.73 2.20
CA GLY A 336 22.29 -18.67 1.44
C GLY A 336 21.67 -18.96 0.07
N GLU A 337 21.56 -20.23 -0.30
CA GLU A 337 20.97 -20.65 -1.58
C GLU A 337 19.42 -20.74 -1.53
N GLN A 338 18.84 -20.66 -0.34
CA GLN A 338 17.41 -20.77 -0.17
C GLN A 338 16.72 -19.40 -0.27
N ARG A 339 15.49 -19.43 -0.81
CA ARG A 339 14.63 -18.24 -0.92
C ARG A 339 13.18 -18.58 -0.58
N ILE A 340 12.50 -17.65 0.05
CA ILE A 340 11.04 -17.64 0.24
C ILE A 340 10.53 -16.34 -0.37
N THR A 341 9.65 -16.42 -1.37
CA THR A 341 9.10 -15.25 -2.06
C THR A 341 7.76 -14.81 -1.45
N LEU A 342 7.35 -13.57 -1.75
CA LEU A 342 6.02 -13.08 -1.36
C LEU A 342 4.90 -13.94 -1.95
N GLU A 343 5.09 -14.44 -3.19
CA GLU A 343 4.14 -15.31 -3.87
C GLU A 343 4.05 -16.69 -3.18
N GLU A 344 5.17 -17.26 -2.76
CA GLU A 344 5.19 -18.52 -2.00
C GLU A 344 4.42 -18.37 -0.68
N VAL A 345 4.68 -17.28 0.05
CA VAL A 345 3.97 -16.97 1.31
C VAL A 345 2.48 -16.78 1.05
N ALA A 346 2.12 -16.02 0.02
CA ALA A 346 0.74 -15.77 -0.36
C ALA A 346 -0.01 -17.06 -0.70
N LEU A 347 0.61 -17.94 -1.51
CA LEU A 347 0.04 -19.24 -1.86
C LEU A 347 -0.24 -20.09 -0.62
N LYS A 348 0.72 -20.17 0.33
CA LYS A 348 0.56 -20.93 1.59
C LYS A 348 -0.50 -20.30 2.51
N ALA A 349 -0.67 -18.99 2.46
CA ALA A 349 -1.66 -18.25 3.23
C ALA A 349 -3.04 -18.17 2.55
N ASP A 350 -3.20 -18.73 1.33
CA ASP A 350 -4.43 -18.66 0.53
C ASP A 350 -4.87 -17.19 0.29
N THR A 351 -3.92 -16.41 -0.24
CA THR A 351 -4.09 -14.98 -0.55
C THR A 351 -3.16 -14.54 -1.71
N ILE A 352 -2.97 -13.24 -1.88
CA ILE A 352 -2.13 -12.63 -2.93
C ILE A 352 -0.92 -11.90 -2.34
N ALA A 353 0.16 -11.80 -3.10
CA ALA A 353 1.40 -11.16 -2.67
C ALA A 353 1.20 -9.68 -2.23
N TYR A 354 0.22 -8.98 -2.81
CA TYR A 354 -0.18 -7.63 -2.42
C TYR A 354 -0.60 -7.55 -0.94
N GLU A 355 -1.42 -8.52 -0.48
CA GLU A 355 -1.89 -8.54 0.90
C GLU A 355 -0.74 -8.83 1.85
N ILE A 356 0.15 -9.76 1.50
CA ILE A 356 1.32 -10.09 2.32
C ILE A 356 2.20 -8.86 2.53
N SER A 357 2.59 -8.15 1.47
CA SER A 357 3.45 -6.97 1.59
C SER A 357 2.76 -5.82 2.33
N CYS A 358 1.48 -5.56 2.06
CA CYS A 358 0.71 -4.51 2.73
C CYS A 358 0.39 -4.82 4.20
N SER A 359 0.48 -6.08 4.64
CA SER A 359 0.20 -6.49 6.02
C SER A 359 1.36 -6.23 6.99
N ILE A 360 2.53 -5.81 6.49
CA ILE A 360 3.69 -5.53 7.35
C ILE A 360 3.36 -4.41 8.33
N GLY A 361 3.36 -4.74 9.61
CA GLY A 361 2.94 -3.87 10.70
C GLY A 361 3.82 -2.62 10.87
N LYS A 362 3.26 -1.56 11.47
CA LYS A 362 3.97 -0.29 11.70
C LYS A 362 5.16 -0.41 12.65
N ARG A 363 5.19 -1.43 13.51
CA ARG A 363 6.30 -1.67 14.45
C ARG A 363 7.47 -2.44 13.84
N VAL A 364 7.31 -2.94 12.61
CA VAL A 364 8.40 -3.55 11.84
C VAL A 364 9.19 -2.43 11.19
N GLU A 365 10.45 -2.32 11.52
CA GLU A 365 11.32 -1.27 10.99
C GLU A 365 11.63 -1.49 9.52
N ARG A 366 11.65 -0.41 8.72
CA ARG A 366 12.07 -0.43 7.31
C ARG A 366 13.51 0.05 7.24
N ILE A 367 14.42 -0.84 6.87
CA ILE A 367 15.85 -0.55 6.68
C ILE A 367 16.10 -0.45 5.18
N TYR A 368 16.46 0.73 4.71
CA TYR A 368 16.74 0.95 3.29
C TYR A 368 18.20 0.61 3.01
N ILE A 369 18.44 -0.21 1.97
CA ILE A 369 19.76 -0.65 1.53
C ILE A 369 19.96 -0.34 0.04
N GLY A 370 21.20 -0.05 -0.38
CA GLY A 370 21.51 0.40 -1.74
C GLY A 370 21.14 1.88 -1.96
N GLY A 371 21.02 2.29 -3.22
CA GLY A 371 20.66 3.66 -3.59
C GLY A 371 21.81 4.66 -3.38
N GLU A 372 23.02 4.37 -3.85
CA GLU A 372 24.18 5.28 -3.74
C GLU A 372 23.83 6.67 -4.30
N GLY A 373 23.99 7.72 -3.46
CA GLY A 373 23.72 9.12 -3.80
C GLY A 373 22.39 9.67 -3.29
N VAL A 374 21.51 8.85 -2.71
CA VAL A 374 20.39 9.32 -1.90
C VAL A 374 20.90 9.36 -0.46
N ASP A 375 21.14 10.55 0.10
CA ASP A 375 21.03 10.73 1.53
C ASP A 375 19.62 10.22 1.88
N ALA A 376 19.54 8.94 2.21
CA ALA A 376 18.45 8.40 2.98
C ALA A 376 18.52 9.21 4.26
N GLY A 377 17.81 10.35 4.26
CA GLY A 377 17.75 11.20 5.42
C GLY A 377 17.47 10.24 6.56
N ARG A 378 18.51 9.96 7.36
CA ARG A 378 18.29 9.48 8.71
C ARG A 378 17.23 10.40 9.18
N SER A 379 16.02 9.91 9.23
CA SER A 379 14.93 10.66 9.78
C SER A 379 15.30 10.90 11.23
N GLU A 380 15.97 12.01 11.48
CA GLU A 380 15.71 12.80 12.67
C GLU A 380 14.26 13.30 12.57
N LEU A 381 13.35 12.39 12.30
CA LEU A 381 11.99 12.46 12.76
C LEU A 381 12.09 12.13 14.25
N GLU A 382 12.51 13.14 15.03
CA GLU A 382 12.05 13.20 16.42
C GLU A 382 10.56 12.79 16.37
N PRO A 383 10.14 11.85 17.24
CA PRO A 383 8.73 11.49 17.33
C PRO A 383 7.97 12.80 17.49
N ALA A 384 7.03 13.07 16.59
CA ALA A 384 6.24 14.28 16.59
C ALA A 384 5.80 14.53 18.04
N ARG A 385 6.34 15.55 18.69
CA ARG A 385 5.88 16.00 20.00
C ARG A 385 4.41 16.32 19.77
N VAL A 386 3.55 15.46 20.31
CA VAL A 386 2.14 15.73 20.42
C VAL A 386 2.05 17.01 21.23
N HIS A 387 1.86 18.15 20.55
CA HIS A 387 1.53 19.39 21.23
C HIS A 387 0.22 19.12 21.98
N PRO A 388 0.20 19.22 23.32
CA PRO A 388 -1.05 19.16 24.04
C PRO A 388 -1.93 20.29 23.51
N ALA A 389 -3.10 19.93 22.99
CA ALA A 389 -4.10 20.86 22.55
C ALA A 389 -4.26 21.93 23.64
N ALA A 390 -4.12 23.19 23.25
CA ALA A 390 -4.36 24.32 24.13
C ALA A 390 -5.72 24.13 24.79
N ARG A 391 -5.72 23.88 26.10
CA ARG A 391 -6.93 23.87 26.92
C ARG A 391 -7.54 25.25 26.77
N ARG A 392 -8.63 25.36 26.04
CA ARG A 392 -9.51 26.52 26.14
C ARG A 392 -9.97 26.58 27.60
N SER A 393 -9.62 27.65 28.27
CA SER A 393 -10.15 28.03 29.58
C SER A 393 -11.64 28.26 29.41
N GLU A 394 -12.46 27.26 29.68
CA GLU A 394 -13.88 27.50 29.95
C GLU A 394 -14.00 28.15 31.31
N ALA A 395 -14.37 29.42 31.31
CA ALA A 395 -14.78 30.17 32.47
C ALA A 395 -15.98 29.43 33.12
N ARG A 396 -15.81 28.95 34.35
CA ARG A 396 -16.90 28.46 35.20
C ARG A 396 -17.91 29.57 35.42
N PRO A 397 -19.20 29.35 35.15
CA PRO A 397 -20.24 30.26 35.69
C PRO A 397 -20.34 30.05 37.21
N ALA A 398 -20.46 31.19 37.92
CA ALA A 398 -20.59 31.25 39.37
C ALA A 398 -21.86 30.53 39.85
N ALA A 399 -21.73 29.72 40.90
CA ALA A 399 -22.86 29.07 41.57
C ALA A 399 -23.74 30.09 42.27
N PRO A 400 -25.08 30.01 42.21
CA PRO A 400 -25.97 30.82 43.03
C PRO A 400 -25.97 30.28 44.48
N ARG A 401 -25.97 31.26 45.42
CA ARG A 401 -26.02 31.03 46.86
C ARG A 401 -27.33 30.35 47.27
N ALA A 402 -27.20 29.34 48.13
CA ALA A 402 -28.30 28.69 48.83
C ALA A 402 -29.04 29.71 49.72
N SER A 403 -30.35 29.74 49.63
CA SER A 403 -31.25 30.21 50.69
C SER A 403 -31.93 29.03 51.33
N ALA A 404 -31.93 29.04 52.64
CA ALA A 404 -32.38 27.99 53.54
C ALA A 404 -33.92 28.01 53.72
N ARG A 405 -34.39 26.87 54.25
CA ARG A 405 -35.69 26.56 54.91
C ARG A 405 -36.81 26.16 53.91
N ASP A 406 -37.57 25.13 54.15
CA ASP A 406 -38.20 24.66 55.37
C ASP A 406 -38.67 23.21 55.26
N ASP A 407 -38.77 22.58 56.41
CA ASP A 407 -39.28 21.26 56.71
C ASP A 407 -40.69 21.00 56.19
N SER A 408 -40.97 19.81 55.76
CA SER A 408 -42.10 19.03 56.34
C SER A 408 -42.24 17.64 55.71
N ALA A 409 -42.38 16.68 56.61
CA ALA A 409 -42.67 15.30 56.58
C ALA A 409 -43.80 14.80 55.61
N ALA A 410 -43.68 13.58 55.19
CA ALA A 410 -44.61 12.44 55.30
C ALA A 410 -44.31 11.38 54.24
N SER A 411 -43.77 10.26 54.54
CA SER A 411 -44.29 8.91 54.76
C SER A 411 -45.22 8.33 53.64
N VAL A 412 -44.89 7.09 53.38
CA VAL A 412 -45.76 5.90 53.06
C VAL A 412 -45.77 5.41 51.62
N ASP A 413 -45.20 4.20 51.51
CA ASP A 413 -45.58 2.98 50.78
C ASP A 413 -46.03 3.02 49.30
N ALA A 414 -45.36 2.31 48.49
CA ALA A 414 -45.64 1.00 47.88
C ALA A 414 -44.50 0.61 46.93
#